data_6362d3c11c1a8d7e0c8b4d9f22a21dfd
#
_entry.id   6362d3c11c1a8d7e0c8b4d9f22a21dfd
#
_cell.length_a   1.000
_cell.length_b   1.000
_cell.length_c   1.000
_cell.angle_alpha   90.00
_cell.angle_beta   90.00
_cell.angle_gamma   90.00
#
_symmetry.space_group_name_H-M   'P 1'
#
loop_
_entity.id
_entity.type
_entity.pdbx_description
1 polymer ?
#
loop_
_entity_poly.entity_id
_entity_poly.type
_entity_poly.pdbx_seq_one_letter_code
_entity_poly.pdbx_strand_id
1 'polypeptide(L)'
;MFGIANCDTGKRAKDWLTQRGIGFAFHDYKKAGIDRTLLEGWVAEHGWEVVLNRAGTTFKKLPDSDKNDLDARKAVDLMIAQPSMIKRPILDLDDRRIVGFKPEIYELAFGS
;
A
#
# COMPACT_ATOMS: atom_id res chain seq x y z
N MET A 1 -8.81 -5.05 0.09
CA MET A 1 -8.06 -3.76 0.02
C MET A 1 -7.38 -3.51 1.35
N PHE A 2 -6.14 -3.12 1.30
CA PHE A 2 -5.36 -2.77 2.49
C PHE A 2 -5.08 -1.27 2.49
N GLY A 3 -5.28 -0.63 3.60
CA GLY A 3 -5.06 0.82 3.68
C GLY A 3 -5.29 1.38 5.07
N ILE A 4 -5.54 2.69 5.11
CA ILE A 4 -5.82 3.42 6.35
C ILE A 4 -7.19 4.09 6.19
N ALA A 5 -8.02 4.01 7.23
CA ALA A 5 -9.42 4.46 7.17
C ALA A 5 -9.58 5.93 6.74
N ASN A 6 -8.70 6.83 7.20
CA ASN A 6 -8.81 8.26 6.94
C ASN A 6 -7.80 8.72 5.87
N CYS A 7 -7.76 8.03 4.73
CA CYS A 7 -6.86 8.35 3.62
C CYS A 7 -7.66 8.78 2.41
N ASP A 8 -7.39 9.96 1.87
CA ASP A 8 -8.12 10.50 0.71
C ASP A 8 -7.99 9.60 -0.51
N THR A 9 -6.79 9.11 -0.79
CA THR A 9 -6.56 8.20 -1.93
C THR A 9 -7.31 6.89 -1.75
N GLY A 10 -7.28 6.32 -0.55
CA GLY A 10 -8.02 5.11 -0.23
C GLY A 10 -9.52 5.30 -0.35
N LYS A 11 -10.02 6.45 0.09
CA LYS A 11 -11.44 6.78 -0.02
C LYS A 11 -11.87 6.86 -1.48
N ARG A 12 -11.08 7.50 -2.33
CA ARG A 12 -11.39 7.58 -3.76
C ARG A 12 -11.39 6.19 -4.41
N ALA A 13 -10.48 5.33 -4.02
CA ALA A 13 -10.43 3.96 -4.52
C ALA A 13 -11.67 3.17 -4.11
N LYS A 14 -12.08 3.28 -2.85
CA LYS A 14 -13.30 2.64 -2.35
C LYS A 14 -14.54 3.14 -3.10
N ASP A 15 -14.65 4.44 -3.30
CA ASP A 15 -15.76 5.05 -4.03
C ASP A 15 -15.81 4.53 -5.47
N TRP A 16 -14.66 4.44 -6.13
CA TRP A 16 -14.55 3.92 -7.49
C TRP A 16 -15.11 2.49 -7.57
N LEU A 17 -14.69 1.62 -6.64
CA LEU A 17 -15.15 0.23 -6.60
C LEU A 17 -16.65 0.14 -6.30
N THR A 18 -17.11 0.92 -5.32
CA THR A 18 -18.51 0.92 -4.90
C THR A 18 -19.43 1.38 -6.03
N GLN A 19 -19.06 2.43 -6.74
CA GLN A 19 -19.86 2.96 -7.85
C GLN A 19 -20.01 1.95 -8.99
N ARG A 20 -19.08 1.02 -9.12
CA ARG A 20 -19.11 -0.01 -10.16
C ARG A 20 -19.68 -1.34 -9.66
N GLY A 21 -20.18 -1.35 -8.44
CA GLY A 21 -20.79 -2.57 -7.87
C GLY A 21 -19.77 -3.67 -7.56
N ILE A 22 -18.50 -3.32 -7.39
CA ILE A 22 -17.45 -4.31 -7.09
C ILE A 22 -17.31 -4.42 -5.58
N GLY A 23 -17.60 -5.64 -5.06
CA GLY A 23 -17.44 -5.91 -3.63
C GLY A 23 -15.99 -6.08 -3.24
N PHE A 24 -15.63 -5.62 -2.05
CA PHE A 24 -14.29 -5.77 -1.50
C PHE A 24 -14.33 -5.74 0.02
N ALA A 25 -13.33 -6.38 0.65
CA ALA A 25 -13.10 -6.26 2.09
C ALA A 25 -12.00 -5.23 2.34
N PHE A 26 -12.09 -4.49 3.42
CA PHE A 26 -11.10 -3.49 3.78
C PHE A 26 -10.35 -3.90 5.04
N HIS A 27 -9.02 -3.89 4.97
CA HIS A 27 -8.13 -4.16 6.09
C HIS A 27 -7.34 -2.90 6.42
N ASP A 28 -7.55 -2.35 7.63
CA ASP A 28 -6.82 -1.18 8.10
C ASP A 28 -5.54 -1.63 8.80
N TYR A 29 -4.42 -1.54 8.09
CA TYR A 29 -3.13 -2.02 8.63
C TYR A 29 -2.54 -1.07 9.67
N LYS A 30 -3.03 0.15 9.78
CA LYS A 30 -2.59 1.05 10.85
C LYS A 30 -3.12 0.58 12.19
N LYS A 31 -4.34 0.03 12.23
CA LYS A 31 -4.96 -0.49 13.45
C LYS A 31 -4.56 -1.93 13.73
N ALA A 32 -4.58 -2.77 12.71
CA ALA A 32 -4.41 -4.21 12.85
C ALA A 32 -2.99 -4.68 12.55
N GLY A 33 -2.12 -3.78 12.05
CA GLY A 33 -0.79 -4.16 11.61
C GLY A 33 -0.79 -4.84 10.26
N ILE A 34 0.37 -5.27 9.82
CA ILE A 34 0.53 -5.97 8.55
C ILE A 34 1.41 -7.20 8.76
N ASP A 35 1.03 -8.32 8.16
CA ASP A 35 1.80 -9.54 8.20
C ASP A 35 3.07 -9.38 7.34
N ARG A 36 4.23 -9.76 7.90
CA ARG A 36 5.51 -9.63 7.22
C ARG A 36 5.54 -10.43 5.91
N THR A 37 5.03 -11.64 5.92
CA THR A 37 5.02 -12.51 4.73
C THR A 37 4.23 -11.86 3.60
N LEU A 38 3.09 -11.28 3.93
CA LEU A 38 2.24 -10.58 2.96
C LEU A 38 2.97 -9.37 2.39
N LEU A 39 3.58 -8.57 3.26
CA LEU A 39 4.33 -7.38 2.84
C LEU A 39 5.53 -7.74 1.97
N GLU A 40 6.25 -8.79 2.33
CA GLU A 40 7.38 -9.28 1.54
C GLU A 40 6.93 -9.72 0.15
N GLY A 41 5.75 -10.32 0.04
CA GLY A 41 5.15 -10.67 -1.24
C GLY A 41 4.88 -9.44 -2.11
N TRP A 42 4.36 -8.37 -1.52
CA TRP A 42 4.14 -7.11 -2.24
C TRP A 42 5.45 -6.51 -2.74
N VAL A 43 6.47 -6.52 -1.90
CA VAL A 43 7.81 -6.01 -2.26
C VAL A 43 8.43 -6.85 -3.38
N ALA A 44 8.25 -8.17 -3.33
CA ALA A 44 8.76 -9.05 -4.39
C ALA A 44 8.06 -8.80 -5.71
N GLU A 45 6.77 -8.48 -5.69
CA GLU A 45 5.97 -8.23 -6.90
C GLU A 45 6.27 -6.86 -7.53
N HIS A 46 6.40 -5.81 -6.70
CA HIS A 46 6.46 -4.42 -7.18
C HIS A 46 7.81 -3.72 -6.94
N GLY A 47 8.64 -4.26 -6.06
CA GLY A 47 9.84 -3.59 -5.59
C GLY A 47 9.56 -2.73 -4.36
N TRP A 48 10.54 -2.63 -3.47
CA TRP A 48 10.37 -1.86 -2.23
C TRP A 48 10.19 -0.37 -2.50
N GLU A 49 10.77 0.14 -3.59
CA GLU A 49 10.67 1.56 -3.94
C GLU A 49 9.24 1.96 -4.27
N VAL A 50 8.45 1.02 -4.80
CA VAL A 50 7.04 1.26 -5.12
C VAL A 50 6.16 1.14 -3.88
N VAL A 51 6.41 0.14 -3.04
CA VAL A 51 5.57 -0.14 -1.86
C VAL A 51 5.82 0.85 -0.72
N LEU A 52 7.07 1.29 -0.54
CA LEU A 52 7.41 2.26 0.50
C LEU A 52 7.06 3.67 0.05
N ASN A 53 6.25 4.36 0.85
CA ASN A 53 5.87 5.75 0.57
C ASN A 53 6.93 6.70 1.12
N ARG A 54 7.91 7.06 0.29
CA ARG A 54 9.00 7.98 0.67
C ARG A 54 8.59 9.45 0.65
N ALA A 55 7.45 9.75 0.05
CA ALA A 55 6.92 11.12 -0.03
C ALA A 55 6.10 11.50 1.20
N GLY A 56 5.72 10.53 2.02
CA GLY A 56 4.88 10.78 3.19
C GLY A 56 5.64 11.39 4.36
N THR A 57 4.89 12.05 5.26
CA THR A 57 5.45 12.72 6.43
C THR A 57 6.18 11.75 7.37
N THR A 58 5.64 10.55 7.56
CA THR A 58 6.23 9.57 8.45
C THR A 58 7.65 9.22 8.02
N PHE A 59 7.84 8.96 6.72
CA PHE A 59 9.16 8.65 6.18
C PHE A 59 10.10 9.85 6.29
N LYS A 60 9.61 11.05 5.97
CA LYS A 60 10.43 12.27 6.00
C LYS A 60 10.96 12.59 7.39
N LYS A 61 10.25 12.19 8.44
CA LYS A 61 10.63 12.42 9.83
C LYS A 61 11.65 11.42 10.36
N LEU A 62 11.97 10.37 9.59
CA LEU A 62 12.97 9.38 10.04
C LEU A 62 14.35 10.02 10.12
N PRO A 63 15.21 9.54 11.05
CA PRO A 63 16.62 9.92 11.07
C PRO A 63 17.31 9.54 9.76
N ASP A 64 18.33 10.31 9.37
CA ASP A 64 19.07 10.02 8.14
C ASP A 64 19.67 8.61 8.14
N SER A 65 20.07 8.10 9.30
CA SER A 65 20.60 6.73 9.41
C SER A 65 19.58 5.67 8.98
N ASP A 66 18.29 5.94 9.17
CA ASP A 66 17.23 5.01 8.74
C ASP A 66 16.93 5.13 7.25
N LYS A 67 17.22 6.26 6.64
CA LYS A 67 16.99 6.53 5.22
C LYS A 67 18.15 6.13 4.33
N ASN A 68 19.36 6.01 4.89
CA ASN A 68 20.55 5.67 4.14
C ASN A 68 20.63 4.17 3.87
N ASP A 69 21.21 3.81 2.74
CA ASP A 69 21.47 2.43 2.35
C ASP A 69 20.22 1.55 2.40
N LEU A 70 19.10 2.11 1.91
CA LEU A 70 17.85 1.36 1.85
C LEU A 70 17.96 0.19 0.87
N ASP A 71 17.41 -0.95 1.30
CA ASP A 71 17.21 -2.14 0.48
C ASP A 71 15.86 -2.74 0.83
N ALA A 72 15.51 -3.87 0.19
CA ALA A 72 14.22 -4.50 0.39
C ALA A 72 14.01 -4.90 1.86
N ARG A 73 15.02 -5.47 2.51
CA ARG A 73 14.91 -5.92 3.89
C ARG A 73 14.71 -4.76 4.85
N LYS A 74 15.52 -3.71 4.71
CA LYS A 74 15.41 -2.52 5.56
C LYS A 74 14.08 -1.81 5.36
N ALA A 75 13.62 -1.71 4.11
CA ALA A 75 12.32 -1.12 3.80
C ALA A 75 11.17 -1.90 4.44
N VAL A 76 11.21 -3.24 4.38
CA VAL A 76 10.21 -4.09 5.03
C VAL A 76 10.22 -3.87 6.54
N ASP A 77 11.40 -3.84 7.16
CA ASP A 77 11.51 -3.61 8.61
C ASP A 77 10.89 -2.27 9.01
N LEU A 78 11.16 -1.21 8.24
CA LEU A 78 10.58 0.12 8.50
C LEU A 78 9.05 0.09 8.38
N MET A 79 8.53 -0.56 7.34
CA MET A 79 7.08 -0.63 7.12
C MET A 79 6.36 -1.49 8.16
N ILE A 80 7.00 -2.54 8.66
CA ILE A 80 6.44 -3.34 9.76
C ILE A 80 6.38 -2.50 11.04
N ALA A 81 7.43 -1.74 11.33
CA ALA A 81 7.48 -0.89 12.51
C ALA A 81 6.46 0.24 12.43
N GLN A 82 6.26 0.81 11.24
CA GLN A 82 5.32 1.91 11.00
C GLN A 82 4.52 1.67 9.71
N PRO A 83 3.40 0.95 9.80
CA PRO A 83 2.61 0.63 8.61
C PRO A 83 2.10 1.85 7.83
N SER A 84 2.05 3.03 8.46
CA SER A 84 1.69 4.25 7.74
C SER A 84 2.67 4.61 6.63
N MET A 85 3.85 3.99 6.61
CA MET A 85 4.82 4.17 5.53
C MET A 85 4.55 3.30 4.31
N ILE A 86 3.60 2.37 4.39
CA ILE A 86 3.19 1.57 3.24
C ILE A 86 2.33 2.42 2.33
N LYS A 87 2.62 2.41 1.04
CA LYS A 87 1.81 3.12 0.05
C LYS A 87 0.38 2.57 0.07
N ARG A 88 -0.60 3.44 -0.07
CA ARG A 88 -2.00 3.09 0.07
C ARG A 88 -2.85 3.66 -1.05
N PRO A 89 -3.94 2.97 -1.39
CA PRO A 89 -4.29 1.63 -0.93
C PRO A 89 -3.53 0.54 -1.68
N ILE A 90 -3.53 -0.67 -1.13
CA ILE A 90 -3.06 -1.84 -1.86
C ILE A 90 -4.28 -2.71 -2.13
N LEU A 91 -4.64 -2.87 -3.39
CA LEU A 91 -5.77 -3.68 -3.79
C LEU A 91 -5.26 -5.08 -4.15
N ASP A 92 -5.64 -6.06 -3.33
CA ASP A 92 -5.26 -7.45 -3.55
C ASP A 92 -6.30 -8.15 -4.42
N LEU A 93 -5.89 -8.50 -5.62
CA LEU A 93 -6.64 -9.37 -6.51
C LEU A 93 -6.05 -10.77 -6.41
N ASP A 94 -6.79 -11.77 -6.85
CA ASP A 94 -6.34 -13.16 -6.71
C ASP A 94 -4.98 -13.41 -7.36
N ASP A 95 -4.72 -12.80 -8.51
CA ASP A 95 -3.53 -13.04 -9.31
C ASP A 95 -2.48 -11.94 -9.21
N ARG A 96 -2.81 -10.79 -8.63
CA ARG A 96 -1.89 -9.64 -8.55
C ARG A 96 -2.37 -8.63 -7.52
N ARG A 97 -1.51 -7.65 -7.23
CA ARG A 97 -1.82 -6.52 -6.33
C ARG A 97 -1.59 -5.23 -7.08
N ILE A 98 -2.43 -4.24 -6.79
CA ILE A 98 -2.29 -2.90 -7.34
C ILE A 98 -1.90 -1.96 -6.21
N VAL A 99 -0.75 -1.29 -6.35
CA VAL A 99 -0.24 -0.35 -5.36
C VAL A 99 -0.66 1.06 -5.75
N GLY A 100 -1.32 1.75 -4.84
CA GLY A 100 -1.85 3.08 -5.09
C GLY A 100 -3.18 3.02 -5.83
N PHE A 101 -3.69 4.21 -6.20
CA PHE A 101 -4.95 4.30 -6.93
C PHE A 101 -4.83 5.26 -8.11
N LYS A 102 -5.13 4.74 -9.30
CA LYS A 102 -5.33 5.53 -10.51
C LYS A 102 -6.52 4.92 -11.23
N PRO A 103 -7.56 5.71 -11.55
CA PRO A 103 -8.76 5.18 -12.19
C PRO A 103 -8.47 4.36 -13.45
N GLU A 104 -7.55 4.82 -14.29
CA GLU A 104 -7.20 4.14 -15.53
C GLU A 104 -6.56 2.77 -15.30
N ILE A 105 -5.81 2.61 -14.22
CA ILE A 105 -5.20 1.32 -13.87
C ILE A 105 -6.27 0.37 -13.34
N TYR A 106 -7.19 0.87 -12.52
CA TYR A 106 -8.31 0.07 -12.04
C TYR A 106 -9.21 -0.37 -13.18
N GLU A 107 -9.47 0.50 -14.15
CA GLU A 107 -10.26 0.14 -15.32
C GLU A 107 -9.62 -0.99 -16.11
N LEU A 108 -8.32 -0.95 -16.31
CA LEU A 108 -7.59 -2.03 -16.99
C LEU A 108 -7.68 -3.34 -16.20
N ALA A 109 -7.59 -3.26 -14.88
CA ALA A 109 -7.62 -4.45 -14.03
C ALA A 109 -8.99 -5.13 -14.01
N PHE A 110 -10.07 -4.35 -14.04
CA PHE A 110 -11.43 -4.89 -13.94
C PHE A 110 -12.13 -5.04 -15.30
N GLY A 111 -11.47 -4.62 -16.39
CA GLY A 111 -12.01 -4.81 -17.72
C GLY A 111 -13.31 -4.06 -17.96
N SER A 112 -13.33 -2.79 -17.75
CA SER A 112 -14.50 -1.92 -17.83
C SER A 112 -15.44 -2.21 -18.98
#